data_1b73833e985b95025974a643547b7194
#
_entry.id   1b73833e985b95025974a643547b7194
#
_cell.length_a   1.000
_cell.length_b   1.000
_cell.length_c   1.000
_cell.angle_alpha   90.00
_cell.angle_beta   90.00
_cell.angle_gamma   90.00
#
_symmetry.space_group_name_H-M   'P 1'
#
loop_
_entity.id
_entity.type
_entity.pdbx_description
1 polymer ?
#
loop_
_entity_poly.entity_id
_entity_poly.type
_entity_poly.pdbx_seq_one_letter_code
_entity_poly.pdbx_strand_id
1 'polypeptide(L)'
;MLTPKTPRLPEPAIPEDVTGFELDRSVKNQLRTLSKENAVGVGQHLVMVAALLDSDIEAAQAHAETAVRRAGRVPAAREALGLVHYRKGEWAKALSEFRTARRLSGSSHMLPFMVDAERGLGRHERALDLAASPEAASLSQDERIELAIVVSGIRRDLGQYDAAVVGLQLPQLNAGSRHPWAARLFYAYAEALLAKGDEDGALTWFGHAARADLEGETDAEERLAELDGMVLTDLLEGDDDYEDDEDDEDDEDDEDDDDYEDDED
;
A
#
# COMPACT_ATOMS: atom_id res chain seq x y z
N MET A 1 33.71 33.93 17.34
CA MET A 1 34.00 32.50 17.13
C MET A 1 32.82 31.90 16.38
N LEU A 2 33.05 31.43 15.13
CA LEU A 2 32.02 30.74 14.37
C LEU A 2 31.92 29.31 14.91
N THR A 3 30.74 28.94 15.37
CA THR A 3 30.43 27.55 15.77
C THR A 3 30.67 26.63 14.58
N PRO A 4 31.38 25.50 14.75
CA PRO A 4 31.58 24.55 13.65
C PRO A 4 30.22 24.08 13.14
N LYS A 5 29.95 24.17 11.84
CA LYS A 5 28.78 23.57 11.22
C LYS A 5 28.85 22.06 11.44
N THR A 6 27.85 21.51 12.13
CA THR A 6 27.68 20.06 12.22
C THR A 6 27.77 19.43 10.82
N PRO A 7 28.56 18.36 10.62
CA PRO A 7 28.64 17.69 9.34
C PRO A 7 27.24 17.33 8.86
N ARG A 8 26.87 17.70 7.64
CA ARG A 8 25.60 17.26 7.05
C ARG A 8 25.68 15.74 6.88
N LEU A 9 24.67 15.04 7.37
CA LEU A 9 24.49 13.62 7.07
C LEU A 9 24.48 13.46 5.54
N PRO A 10 25.17 12.45 4.98
CA PRO A 10 25.11 12.18 3.56
C PRO A 10 23.65 11.95 3.15
N GLU A 11 23.30 12.44 1.98
CA GLU A 11 21.97 12.23 1.43
C GLU A 11 21.95 10.89 0.65
N PRO A 12 20.84 10.14 0.69
CA PRO A 12 20.74 8.93 -0.10
C PRO A 12 20.81 9.25 -1.60
N ALA A 13 21.38 8.33 -2.38
CA ALA A 13 21.53 8.47 -3.81
C ALA A 13 20.16 8.49 -4.50
N ILE A 14 20.05 9.28 -5.56
CA ILE A 14 18.84 9.40 -6.38
C ILE A 14 19.22 8.94 -7.79
N PRO A 15 18.46 8.01 -8.40
CA PRO A 15 18.65 7.63 -9.80
C PRO A 15 18.53 8.84 -10.74
N GLU A 16 19.25 8.81 -11.86
CA GLU A 16 19.31 9.94 -12.80
C GLU A 16 17.97 10.22 -13.51
N ASP A 17 17.14 9.21 -13.65
CA ASP A 17 15.79 9.26 -14.24
C ASP A 17 14.74 9.86 -13.32
N VAL A 18 14.99 9.95 -12.01
CA VAL A 18 14.08 10.58 -11.05
C VAL A 18 14.22 12.09 -11.10
N THR A 19 13.19 12.75 -11.61
CA THR A 19 13.22 14.19 -11.90
C THR A 19 12.45 15.05 -10.89
N GLY A 20 11.48 14.44 -10.15
CA GLY A 20 10.52 15.14 -9.30
C GLY A 20 9.29 15.67 -10.07
N PHE A 21 9.23 15.45 -11.40
CA PHE A 21 8.06 15.80 -12.21
C PHE A 21 6.94 14.75 -12.11
N GLU A 22 7.20 13.60 -11.51
CA GLU A 22 6.29 12.49 -11.27
C GLU A 22 5.25 12.81 -10.19
N LEU A 23 5.57 13.78 -9.32
CA LEU A 23 4.69 14.22 -8.23
C LEU A 23 3.39 14.84 -8.73
N ASP A 24 2.34 14.70 -7.92
CA ASP A 24 1.07 15.37 -8.15
C ASP A 24 1.20 16.90 -8.18
N ARG A 25 0.26 17.54 -8.87
CA ARG A 25 0.21 18.99 -8.99
C ARG A 25 0.10 19.69 -7.63
N SER A 26 -0.63 19.10 -6.69
CA SER A 26 -0.82 19.62 -5.33
C SER A 26 0.51 19.70 -4.58
N VAL A 27 1.31 18.63 -4.62
CA VAL A 27 2.64 18.55 -4.01
C VAL A 27 3.61 19.53 -4.68
N LYS A 28 3.65 19.56 -6.03
CA LYS A 28 4.47 20.54 -6.77
C LYS A 28 4.18 21.98 -6.38
N ASN A 29 2.90 22.32 -6.15
CA ASN A 29 2.53 23.67 -5.73
C ASN A 29 3.08 24.01 -4.33
N GLN A 30 3.10 23.06 -3.41
CA GLN A 30 3.70 23.26 -2.08
C GLN A 30 5.21 23.51 -2.17
N LEU A 31 5.91 22.84 -3.09
CA LEU A 31 7.35 23.00 -3.31
C LEU A 31 7.74 24.37 -3.88
N ARG A 32 6.82 25.12 -4.48
CA ARG A 32 7.06 26.48 -5.01
C ARG A 32 7.50 27.50 -3.95
N THR A 33 7.31 27.20 -2.68
CA THR A 33 7.78 28.05 -1.57
C THR A 33 9.28 27.95 -1.34
N LEU A 34 9.95 27.00 -2.00
CA LEU A 34 11.38 26.72 -1.91
C LEU A 34 12.14 27.39 -3.08
N SER A 35 13.47 27.52 -2.94
CA SER A 35 14.32 27.84 -4.10
C SER A 35 14.21 26.73 -5.16
N LYS A 36 14.40 27.07 -6.44
CA LYS A 36 14.25 26.12 -7.55
C LYS A 36 15.08 24.83 -7.34
N GLU A 37 16.34 24.98 -6.95
CA GLU A 37 17.24 23.86 -6.70
C GLU A 37 16.74 22.97 -5.55
N ASN A 38 16.31 23.59 -4.43
CA ASN A 38 15.80 22.86 -3.28
C ASN A 38 14.46 22.20 -3.59
N ALA A 39 13.58 22.84 -4.37
CA ALA A 39 12.31 22.27 -4.80
C ALA A 39 12.53 20.99 -5.63
N VAL A 40 13.47 20.99 -6.56
CA VAL A 40 13.84 19.80 -7.37
C VAL A 40 14.36 18.70 -6.45
N GLY A 41 15.35 18.96 -5.61
CA GLY A 41 15.93 17.93 -4.75
C GLY A 41 14.92 17.35 -3.74
N VAL A 42 14.08 18.19 -3.14
CA VAL A 42 12.99 17.70 -2.25
C VAL A 42 11.97 16.87 -3.05
N GLY A 43 11.60 17.33 -4.26
CA GLY A 43 10.71 16.60 -5.15
C GLY A 43 11.22 15.20 -5.49
N GLN A 44 12.48 15.09 -5.85
CA GLN A 44 13.14 13.81 -6.14
C GLN A 44 13.13 12.88 -4.93
N HIS A 45 13.44 13.38 -3.72
CA HIS A 45 13.33 12.55 -2.51
C HIS A 45 11.91 12.10 -2.23
N LEU A 46 10.88 12.93 -2.47
CA LEU A 46 9.48 12.53 -2.29
C LEU A 46 9.05 11.44 -3.29
N VAL A 47 9.52 11.50 -4.53
CA VAL A 47 9.31 10.42 -5.53
C VAL A 47 9.96 9.12 -5.04
N MET A 48 11.19 9.18 -4.54
CA MET A 48 11.86 8.01 -4.00
C MET A 48 11.13 7.41 -2.79
N VAL A 49 10.57 8.25 -1.91
CA VAL A 49 9.74 7.73 -0.80
C VAL A 49 8.56 6.93 -1.35
N ALA A 50 7.83 7.46 -2.32
CA ALA A 50 6.68 6.75 -2.89
C ALA A 50 7.09 5.43 -3.56
N ALA A 51 8.19 5.43 -4.30
CA ALA A 51 8.68 4.23 -5.01
C ALA A 51 9.21 3.13 -4.07
N LEU A 52 9.71 3.50 -2.89
CA LEU A 52 10.38 2.57 -1.97
C LEU A 52 9.51 2.20 -0.75
N LEU A 53 8.35 2.84 -0.58
CA LEU A 53 7.55 2.72 0.65
C LEU A 53 7.17 1.27 0.98
N ASP A 54 6.90 0.47 -0.04
CA ASP A 54 6.46 -0.92 0.10
C ASP A 54 7.57 -1.95 -0.18
N SER A 55 8.68 -1.53 -0.85
CA SER A 55 9.76 -2.43 -1.25
C SER A 55 11.03 -2.31 -0.38
N ASP A 56 11.39 -1.10 0.08
CA ASP A 56 12.56 -0.83 0.93
C ASP A 56 12.25 0.33 1.88
N ILE A 57 11.63 0.01 3.00
CA ILE A 57 11.16 1.00 3.97
C ILE A 57 12.29 1.78 4.64
N GLU A 58 13.49 1.20 4.77
CA GLU A 58 14.64 1.88 5.36
C GLU A 58 15.22 2.92 4.41
N ALA A 59 15.31 2.59 3.12
CA ALA A 59 15.68 3.56 2.10
C ALA A 59 14.60 4.66 1.97
N ALA A 60 13.31 4.31 1.98
CA ALA A 60 12.22 5.28 2.01
C ALA A 60 12.35 6.24 3.20
N GLN A 61 12.69 5.75 4.39
CA GLN A 61 12.93 6.58 5.57
C GLN A 61 14.06 7.56 5.36
N ALA A 62 15.21 7.10 4.83
CA ALA A 62 16.35 7.97 4.59
C ALA A 62 16.02 9.13 3.63
N HIS A 63 15.23 8.86 2.59
CA HIS A 63 14.73 9.87 1.66
C HIS A 63 13.73 10.81 2.34
N ALA A 64 12.77 10.32 3.12
CA ALA A 64 11.78 11.12 3.82
C ALA A 64 12.42 12.06 4.86
N GLU A 65 13.37 11.56 5.66
CA GLU A 65 14.14 12.35 6.61
C GLU A 65 14.94 13.45 5.91
N THR A 66 15.49 13.15 4.72
CA THR A 66 16.20 14.14 3.92
C THR A 66 15.25 15.22 3.39
N ALA A 67 14.06 14.85 2.91
CA ALA A 67 13.03 15.79 2.50
C ALA A 67 12.62 16.71 3.66
N VAL A 68 12.39 16.16 4.85
CA VAL A 68 12.07 16.95 6.07
C VAL A 68 13.23 17.84 6.49
N ARG A 69 14.47 17.37 6.44
CA ARG A 69 15.64 18.17 6.78
C ARG A 69 15.80 19.38 5.85
N ARG A 70 15.48 19.20 4.56
CA ARG A 70 15.55 20.25 3.54
C ARG A 70 14.34 21.18 3.55
N ALA A 71 13.16 20.65 3.84
CA ALA A 71 11.89 21.35 3.66
C ALA A 71 10.84 20.99 4.73
N GLY A 72 11.22 20.95 6.00
CA GLY A 72 10.34 20.53 7.11
C GLY A 72 9.14 21.44 7.38
N ARG A 73 8.96 22.54 6.62
CA ARG A 73 7.75 23.39 6.62
C ARG A 73 6.85 23.12 5.41
N VAL A 74 7.23 22.22 4.53
CA VAL A 74 6.39 21.76 3.42
C VAL A 74 5.55 20.59 3.94
N PRO A 75 4.21 20.66 3.90
CA PRO A 75 3.33 19.60 4.39
C PRO A 75 3.66 18.24 3.80
N ALA A 76 3.84 18.14 2.48
CA ALA A 76 4.11 16.89 1.79
C ALA A 76 5.37 16.17 2.32
N ALA A 77 6.41 16.90 2.75
CA ALA A 77 7.59 16.27 3.35
C ALA A 77 7.26 15.62 4.71
N ARG A 78 6.38 16.25 5.50
CA ARG A 78 5.91 15.71 6.77
C ARG A 78 4.96 14.52 6.57
N GLU A 79 4.10 14.59 5.58
CA GLU A 79 3.19 13.51 5.19
C GLU A 79 3.99 12.27 4.78
N ALA A 80 5.00 12.44 3.92
CA ALA A 80 5.86 11.37 3.47
C ALA A 80 6.58 10.67 4.64
N LEU A 81 7.16 11.43 5.57
CA LEU A 81 7.80 10.86 6.76
C LEU A 81 6.77 10.20 7.69
N GLY A 82 5.57 10.78 7.80
CA GLY A 82 4.45 10.21 8.55
C GLY A 82 4.02 8.86 7.99
N LEU A 83 3.91 8.73 6.67
CA LEU A 83 3.57 7.45 5.99
C LEU A 83 4.66 6.39 6.19
N VAL A 84 5.94 6.76 6.13
CA VAL A 84 7.04 5.83 6.44
C VAL A 84 6.93 5.32 7.87
N HIS A 85 6.74 6.20 8.87
CA HIS A 85 6.56 5.77 10.26
C HIS A 85 5.30 4.92 10.44
N TYR A 86 4.22 5.23 9.71
CA TYR A 86 3.00 4.45 9.72
C TYR A 86 3.24 3.03 9.20
N ARG A 87 3.89 2.87 8.04
CA ARG A 87 4.25 1.55 7.47
C ARG A 87 5.17 0.73 8.40
N LYS A 88 6.01 1.41 9.19
CA LYS A 88 6.87 0.77 10.20
C LYS A 88 6.15 0.42 11.50
N GLY A 89 4.86 0.73 11.66
CA GLY A 89 4.14 0.57 12.91
C GLY A 89 4.58 1.56 14.02
N GLU A 90 5.33 2.59 13.66
CA GLU A 90 5.80 3.61 14.59
C GLU A 90 4.72 4.69 14.81
N TRP A 91 3.55 4.25 15.27
CA TRP A 91 2.30 5.03 15.33
C TRP A 91 2.43 6.39 15.98
N ALA A 92 3.17 6.48 17.08
CA ALA A 92 3.36 7.76 17.79
C ALA A 92 4.14 8.78 16.96
N LYS A 93 5.15 8.32 16.20
CA LYS A 93 5.93 9.18 15.29
C LYS A 93 5.07 9.59 14.08
N ALA A 94 4.34 8.65 13.48
CA ALA A 94 3.42 8.93 12.40
C ALA A 94 2.40 10.02 12.77
N LEU A 95 1.75 9.89 13.92
CA LEU A 95 0.84 10.91 14.46
C LEU A 95 1.47 12.28 14.63
N SER A 96 2.73 12.35 15.09
CA SER A 96 3.46 13.60 15.26
C SER A 96 3.66 14.33 13.92
N GLU A 97 4.06 13.57 12.90
CA GLU A 97 4.29 14.11 11.55
C GLU A 97 2.97 14.52 10.87
N PHE A 98 1.92 13.69 10.93
CA PHE A 98 0.60 14.02 10.39
C PHE A 98 -0.05 15.25 11.05
N ARG A 99 0.07 15.38 12.37
CA ARG A 99 -0.38 16.60 13.09
C ARG A 99 0.38 17.84 12.65
N THR A 100 1.69 17.69 12.38
CA THR A 100 2.52 18.80 11.89
C THR A 100 2.11 19.15 10.46
N ALA A 101 1.92 18.17 9.57
CA ALA A 101 1.44 18.38 8.21
C ALA A 101 0.08 19.10 8.19
N ARG A 102 -0.88 18.64 8.98
CA ARG A 102 -2.21 19.26 9.11
C ARG A 102 -2.12 20.71 9.56
N ARG A 103 -1.27 21.02 10.57
CA ARG A 103 -1.08 22.39 11.03
C ARG A 103 -0.49 23.31 9.95
N LEU A 104 0.35 22.77 9.08
CA LEU A 104 1.00 23.51 8.00
C LEU A 104 0.09 23.73 6.79
N SER A 105 -0.71 22.73 6.43
CA SER A 105 -1.56 22.73 5.25
C SER A 105 -2.99 23.24 5.51
N GLY A 106 -3.48 23.07 6.74
CA GLY A 106 -4.91 23.22 7.07
C GLY A 106 -5.78 22.09 6.53
N SER A 107 -5.22 21.09 5.84
CA SER A 107 -5.94 19.95 5.28
C SER A 107 -6.08 18.81 6.29
N SER A 108 -7.18 18.09 6.20
CA SER A 108 -7.47 16.93 7.05
C SER A 108 -7.39 15.58 6.31
N HIS A 109 -6.90 15.54 5.08
CA HIS A 109 -6.87 14.32 4.25
C HIS A 109 -6.11 13.14 4.90
N MET A 110 -5.15 13.41 5.80
CA MET A 110 -4.45 12.38 6.57
C MET A 110 -5.24 11.89 7.81
N LEU A 111 -6.49 12.34 8.01
CA LEU A 111 -7.29 11.95 9.17
C LEU A 111 -7.49 10.42 9.29
N PRO A 112 -7.79 9.66 8.21
CA PRO A 112 -7.90 8.21 8.31
C PRO A 112 -6.64 7.54 8.89
N PHE A 113 -5.45 7.92 8.40
CA PHE A 113 -4.17 7.44 8.92
C PHE A 113 -3.92 7.82 10.39
N MET A 114 -4.35 9.03 10.79
CA MET A 114 -4.23 9.47 12.18
C MET A 114 -5.15 8.67 13.10
N VAL A 115 -6.36 8.34 12.66
CA VAL A 115 -7.32 7.52 13.39
C VAL A 115 -6.79 6.09 13.53
N ASP A 116 -6.26 5.52 12.46
CA ASP A 116 -5.71 4.17 12.49
C ASP A 116 -4.41 4.10 13.34
N ALA A 117 -3.58 5.14 13.32
CA ALA A 117 -2.42 5.21 14.20
C ALA A 117 -2.80 5.30 15.70
N GLU A 118 -3.90 5.97 16.06
CA GLU A 118 -4.43 5.93 17.45
C GLU A 118 -4.98 4.52 17.78
N ARG A 119 -5.60 3.82 16.81
CA ARG A 119 -5.99 2.41 16.92
C ARG A 119 -4.78 1.51 17.16
N GLY A 120 -3.72 1.66 16.35
CA GLY A 120 -2.46 0.91 16.48
C GLY A 120 -1.75 1.12 17.83
N LEU A 121 -2.00 2.27 18.51
CA LEU A 121 -1.57 2.53 19.89
C LEU A 121 -2.51 1.93 20.94
N GLY A 122 -3.56 1.19 20.56
CA GLY A 122 -4.57 0.65 21.48
C GLY A 122 -5.50 1.72 22.08
N ARG A 123 -5.55 2.92 21.48
CA ARG A 123 -6.32 4.07 22.00
C ARG A 123 -7.66 4.20 21.27
N HIS A 124 -8.47 3.14 21.29
CA HIS A 124 -9.70 3.02 20.50
C HIS A 124 -10.69 4.15 20.75
N GLU A 125 -10.91 4.59 22.00
CA GLU A 125 -11.82 5.69 22.30
C GLU A 125 -11.34 6.99 21.65
N ARG A 126 -10.04 7.30 21.74
CA ARG A 126 -9.46 8.50 21.10
C ARG A 126 -9.52 8.43 19.58
N ALA A 127 -9.36 7.24 19.02
CA ALA A 127 -9.50 7.03 17.59
C ALA A 127 -10.93 7.33 17.13
N LEU A 128 -11.95 6.83 17.85
CA LEU A 128 -13.35 7.12 17.56
C LEU A 128 -13.71 8.59 17.75
N ASP A 129 -13.21 9.24 18.82
CA ASP A 129 -13.40 10.67 19.04
C ASP A 129 -12.78 11.50 17.89
N LEU A 130 -11.58 11.11 17.46
CA LEU A 130 -10.91 11.76 16.33
C LEU A 130 -11.67 11.56 15.01
N ALA A 131 -12.20 10.36 14.77
CA ALA A 131 -13.01 10.06 13.59
C ALA A 131 -14.33 10.85 13.56
N ALA A 132 -14.90 11.15 14.74
CA ALA A 132 -16.11 11.95 14.89
C ALA A 132 -15.85 13.47 14.95
N SER A 133 -14.59 13.89 14.80
CA SER A 133 -14.22 15.30 14.89
C SER A 133 -14.81 16.14 13.73
N PRO A 134 -14.98 17.46 13.89
CA PRO A 134 -15.50 18.34 12.84
C PRO A 134 -14.68 18.29 11.56
N GLU A 135 -13.40 17.97 11.63
CA GLU A 135 -12.49 17.84 10.51
C GLU A 135 -12.91 16.74 9.52
N ALA A 136 -13.57 15.69 10.01
CA ALA A 136 -14.08 14.61 9.15
C ALA A 136 -15.12 15.12 8.12
N ALA A 137 -15.82 16.22 8.41
CA ALA A 137 -16.76 16.82 7.48
C ALA A 137 -16.09 17.42 6.22
N SER A 138 -14.80 17.74 6.30
CA SER A 138 -14.02 18.32 5.19
C SER A 138 -13.40 17.28 4.26
N LEU A 139 -13.50 16.00 4.60
CA LEU A 139 -12.94 14.90 3.82
C LEU A 139 -13.66 14.74 2.47
N SER A 140 -12.91 14.37 1.44
CA SER A 140 -13.46 13.91 0.16
C SER A 140 -14.26 12.61 0.34
N GLN A 141 -14.94 12.17 -0.71
CA GLN A 141 -15.68 10.90 -0.65
C GLN A 141 -14.75 9.71 -0.37
N ASP A 142 -13.62 9.64 -1.06
CA ASP A 142 -12.67 8.54 -0.93
C ASP A 142 -12.06 8.51 0.48
N GLU A 143 -11.66 9.66 1.01
CA GLU A 143 -11.15 9.79 2.38
C GLU A 143 -12.18 9.41 3.44
N ARG A 144 -13.47 9.70 3.20
CA ARG A 144 -14.57 9.26 4.11
C ARG A 144 -14.77 7.75 4.09
N ILE A 145 -14.60 7.11 2.93
CA ILE A 145 -14.67 5.66 2.82
C ILE A 145 -13.49 5.03 3.58
N GLU A 146 -12.28 5.54 3.40
CA GLU A 146 -11.12 5.08 4.15
C GLU A 146 -11.31 5.25 5.67
N LEU A 147 -11.85 6.39 6.09
CA LEU A 147 -12.19 6.60 7.50
C LEU A 147 -13.21 5.60 8.02
N ALA A 148 -14.24 5.27 7.24
CA ALA A 148 -15.25 4.28 7.60
C ALA A 148 -14.64 2.88 7.73
N ILE A 149 -13.72 2.50 6.84
CA ILE A 149 -12.96 1.24 6.91
C ILE A 149 -12.20 1.15 8.23
N VAL A 150 -11.45 2.19 8.58
CA VAL A 150 -10.70 2.24 9.83
C VAL A 150 -11.62 2.16 11.06
N VAL A 151 -12.72 2.93 11.07
CA VAL A 151 -13.71 2.92 12.16
C VAL A 151 -14.33 1.54 12.32
N SER A 152 -14.66 0.84 11.24
CA SER A 152 -15.13 -0.55 11.27
C SER A 152 -14.09 -1.48 11.91
N GLY A 153 -12.82 -1.34 11.55
CA GLY A 153 -11.73 -2.07 12.19
C GLY A 153 -11.68 -1.84 13.70
N ILE A 154 -11.76 -0.57 14.14
CA ILE A 154 -11.80 -0.24 15.58
C ILE A 154 -13.00 -0.89 16.28
N ARG A 155 -14.17 -0.89 15.63
CA ARG A 155 -15.37 -1.52 16.18
C ARG A 155 -15.20 -3.02 16.33
N ARG A 156 -14.55 -3.68 15.35
CA ARG A 156 -14.19 -5.11 15.45
C ARG A 156 -13.25 -5.38 16.61
N ASP A 157 -12.19 -4.58 16.77
CA ASP A 157 -11.24 -4.71 17.87
C ASP A 157 -11.90 -4.59 19.25
N LEU A 158 -13.00 -3.83 19.33
CA LEU A 158 -13.82 -3.66 20.54
C LEU A 158 -14.92 -4.73 20.69
N GLY A 159 -15.02 -5.71 19.80
CA GLY A 159 -16.09 -6.72 19.78
C GLY A 159 -17.47 -6.17 19.41
N GLN A 160 -17.55 -4.98 18.83
CA GLN A 160 -18.78 -4.30 18.44
C GLN A 160 -19.14 -4.64 16.97
N TYR A 161 -19.33 -5.91 16.68
CA TYR A 161 -19.43 -6.44 15.32
C TYR A 161 -20.63 -5.88 14.53
N ASP A 162 -21.80 -5.75 15.16
CA ASP A 162 -22.96 -5.13 14.51
C ASP A 162 -22.68 -3.68 14.09
N ALA A 163 -22.01 -2.92 14.95
CA ALA A 163 -21.64 -1.54 14.63
C ALA A 163 -20.57 -1.45 13.53
N ALA A 164 -19.66 -2.44 13.46
CA ALA A 164 -18.68 -2.54 12.40
C ALA A 164 -19.36 -2.74 11.03
N VAL A 165 -20.30 -3.66 10.94
CA VAL A 165 -21.07 -3.95 9.72
C VAL A 165 -21.91 -2.73 9.31
N VAL A 166 -22.69 -2.16 10.24
CA VAL A 166 -23.57 -1.01 9.94
C VAL A 166 -22.76 0.20 9.47
N GLY A 167 -21.58 0.43 10.06
CA GLY A 167 -20.71 1.55 9.69
C GLY A 167 -20.21 1.49 8.25
N LEU A 168 -20.18 0.31 7.62
CA LEU A 168 -19.78 0.10 6.23
C LEU A 168 -20.96 -0.06 5.25
N GLN A 169 -22.22 -0.06 5.72
CA GLN A 169 -23.40 -0.09 4.85
C GLN A 169 -23.59 1.24 4.14
N LEU A 170 -22.60 1.61 3.35
CA LEU A 170 -22.56 2.84 2.58
C LEU A 170 -23.21 2.62 1.20
N PRO A 171 -23.80 3.67 0.58
CA PRO A 171 -24.28 3.58 -0.80
C PRO A 171 -23.21 3.11 -1.80
N GLN A 172 -21.95 3.33 -1.47
CA GLN A 172 -20.79 2.96 -2.26
C GLN A 172 -20.59 1.45 -2.41
N LEU A 173 -21.09 0.64 -1.51
CA LEU A 173 -21.11 -0.83 -1.70
C LEU A 173 -21.80 -1.25 -3.01
N ASN A 174 -22.73 -0.42 -3.50
CA ASN A 174 -23.48 -0.69 -4.74
C ASN A 174 -22.95 0.12 -5.95
N ALA A 175 -21.86 0.87 -5.80
CA ALA A 175 -21.36 1.79 -6.84
C ALA A 175 -20.49 1.11 -7.92
N GLY A 176 -20.26 -0.20 -7.84
CA GLY A 176 -19.45 -0.97 -8.78
C GLY A 176 -17.96 -1.04 -8.40
N SER A 177 -17.25 -1.98 -9.04
CA SER A 177 -15.89 -2.40 -8.67
C SER A 177 -14.75 -1.57 -9.25
N ARG A 178 -15.04 -0.53 -10.06
CA ARG A 178 -13.99 0.24 -10.78
C ARG A 178 -13.39 1.41 -10.00
N HIS A 179 -13.89 1.67 -8.81
CA HIS A 179 -13.38 2.77 -7.98
C HIS A 179 -12.11 2.32 -7.23
N PRO A 180 -11.12 3.21 -7.04
CA PRO A 180 -9.87 2.85 -6.34
C PRO A 180 -10.07 2.30 -4.92
N TRP A 181 -11.14 2.73 -4.24
CA TRP A 181 -11.48 2.27 -2.88
C TRP A 181 -12.31 0.97 -2.86
N ALA A 182 -12.77 0.44 -4.02
CA ALA A 182 -13.76 -0.63 -4.05
C ALA A 182 -13.26 -1.92 -3.41
N ALA A 183 -12.08 -2.39 -3.78
CA ALA A 183 -11.47 -3.61 -3.25
C ALA A 183 -11.37 -3.53 -1.72
N ARG A 184 -10.82 -2.45 -1.19
CA ARG A 184 -10.63 -2.25 0.25
C ARG A 184 -11.94 -2.11 1.02
N LEU A 185 -12.95 -1.41 0.45
CA LEU A 185 -14.27 -1.30 1.07
C LEU A 185 -14.98 -2.65 1.13
N PHE A 186 -14.97 -3.41 0.03
CA PHE A 186 -15.61 -4.73 -0.04
C PHE A 186 -14.92 -5.71 0.90
N TYR A 187 -13.60 -5.71 0.93
CA TYR A 187 -12.79 -6.50 1.85
C TYR A 187 -13.12 -6.18 3.31
N ALA A 188 -13.12 -4.91 3.69
CA ALA A 188 -13.42 -4.48 5.05
C ALA A 188 -14.85 -4.87 5.48
N TYR A 189 -15.80 -4.84 4.54
CA TYR A 189 -17.18 -5.24 4.79
C TYR A 189 -17.29 -6.77 4.97
N ALA A 190 -16.58 -7.55 4.13
CA ALA A 190 -16.48 -9.00 4.29
C ALA A 190 -15.89 -9.39 5.65
N GLU A 191 -14.80 -8.75 6.05
CA GLU A 191 -14.19 -8.94 7.37
C GLU A 191 -15.11 -8.59 8.54
N ALA A 192 -15.95 -7.56 8.39
CA ALA A 192 -16.92 -7.20 9.41
C ALA A 192 -18.06 -8.22 9.52
N LEU A 193 -18.54 -8.76 8.39
CA LEU A 193 -19.52 -9.84 8.33
C LEU A 193 -18.98 -11.13 8.95
N LEU A 194 -17.76 -11.50 8.61
CA LEU A 194 -17.09 -12.68 9.17
C LEU A 194 -16.94 -12.57 10.68
N ALA A 195 -16.48 -11.43 11.18
CA ALA A 195 -16.36 -11.19 12.61
C ALA A 195 -17.71 -11.23 13.34
N LYS A 196 -18.80 -10.92 12.65
CA LYS A 196 -20.17 -11.04 13.17
C LYS A 196 -20.69 -12.48 13.15
N GLY A 197 -20.04 -13.40 12.41
CA GLY A 197 -20.47 -14.80 12.20
C GLY A 197 -21.37 -15.00 10.98
N ASP A 198 -21.44 -14.05 10.06
CA ASP A 198 -22.11 -14.15 8.77
C ASP A 198 -21.11 -14.63 7.70
N GLU A 199 -20.83 -15.94 7.70
CA GLU A 199 -19.84 -16.55 6.81
C GLU A 199 -20.28 -16.51 5.34
N ASP A 200 -21.55 -16.76 5.04
CA ASP A 200 -22.08 -16.70 3.67
C ASP A 200 -21.99 -15.27 3.09
N GLY A 201 -22.34 -14.29 3.91
CA GLY A 201 -22.17 -12.89 3.55
C GLY A 201 -20.72 -12.52 3.33
N ALA A 202 -19.83 -12.97 4.21
CA ALA A 202 -18.39 -12.72 4.10
C ALA A 202 -17.82 -13.33 2.81
N LEU A 203 -18.13 -14.60 2.50
CA LEU A 203 -17.73 -15.28 1.28
C LEU A 203 -18.13 -14.48 0.02
N THR A 204 -19.37 -14.03 -0.02
CA THR A 204 -19.90 -13.22 -1.12
C THR A 204 -19.08 -11.93 -1.30
N TRP A 205 -18.78 -11.23 -0.21
CA TRP A 205 -18.10 -9.93 -0.28
C TRP A 205 -16.58 -10.05 -0.47
N PHE A 206 -15.92 -11.11 0.02
CA PHE A 206 -14.54 -11.41 -0.39
C PHE A 206 -14.45 -11.68 -1.90
N GLY A 207 -15.44 -12.39 -2.48
CA GLY A 207 -15.54 -12.56 -3.93
C GLY A 207 -15.76 -11.25 -4.70
N HIS A 208 -16.43 -10.25 -4.11
CA HIS A 208 -16.49 -8.91 -4.69
C HIS A 208 -15.17 -8.16 -4.57
N ALA A 209 -14.49 -8.28 -3.43
CA ALA A 209 -13.19 -7.66 -3.19
C ALA A 209 -12.13 -8.21 -4.17
N ALA A 210 -11.98 -9.54 -4.27
CA ALA A 210 -11.03 -10.17 -5.19
C ALA A 210 -11.23 -9.74 -6.66
N ARG A 211 -12.49 -9.64 -7.12
CA ARG A 211 -12.77 -9.14 -8.48
C ARG A 211 -12.47 -7.65 -8.69
N ALA A 212 -12.47 -6.85 -7.62
CA ALA A 212 -12.17 -5.42 -7.68
C ALA A 212 -10.68 -5.13 -7.49
N ASP A 213 -9.93 -6.05 -6.90
CA ASP A 213 -8.53 -5.91 -6.54
C ASP A 213 -7.61 -6.29 -7.71
N LEU A 214 -7.47 -5.36 -8.66
CA LEU A 214 -6.62 -5.55 -9.84
C LEU A 214 -5.12 -5.38 -9.53
N GLU A 215 -4.79 -4.76 -8.41
CA GLU A 215 -3.41 -4.41 -8.02
C GLU A 215 -2.88 -5.28 -6.88
N GLY A 216 -3.70 -6.19 -6.34
CA GLY A 216 -3.31 -7.07 -5.22
C GLY A 216 -3.08 -6.30 -3.91
N GLU A 217 -3.96 -5.33 -3.62
CA GLU A 217 -3.88 -4.53 -2.39
C GLU A 217 -4.39 -5.28 -1.14
N THR A 218 -5.15 -6.37 -1.36
CA THR A 218 -5.77 -7.19 -0.31
C THR A 218 -5.48 -8.67 -0.51
N ASP A 219 -5.61 -9.46 0.54
CA ASP A 219 -5.55 -10.93 0.52
C ASP A 219 -6.94 -11.57 0.30
N ALA A 220 -7.83 -10.87 -0.44
CA ALA A 220 -9.21 -11.31 -0.63
C ALA A 220 -9.34 -12.68 -1.30
N GLU A 221 -8.44 -13.03 -2.21
CA GLU A 221 -8.42 -14.34 -2.88
C GLU A 221 -8.04 -15.45 -1.91
N GLU A 222 -7.03 -15.23 -1.07
CA GLU A 222 -6.63 -16.19 -0.03
C GLU A 222 -7.76 -16.39 0.98
N ARG A 223 -8.39 -15.30 1.45
CA ARG A 223 -9.52 -15.35 2.39
C ARG A 223 -10.72 -16.09 1.80
N LEU A 224 -11.00 -15.88 0.52
CA LEU A 224 -12.05 -16.58 -0.21
C LEU A 224 -11.76 -18.09 -0.26
N ALA A 225 -10.52 -18.47 -0.62
CA ALA A 225 -10.10 -19.87 -0.70
C ALA A 225 -10.15 -20.57 0.69
N GLU A 226 -9.74 -19.89 1.76
CA GLU A 226 -9.80 -20.39 3.13
C GLU A 226 -11.25 -20.70 3.56
N LEU A 227 -12.18 -19.78 3.28
CA LEU A 227 -13.59 -19.93 3.64
C LEU A 227 -14.33 -20.99 2.80
N ASP A 228 -13.97 -21.13 1.51
CA ASP A 228 -14.55 -22.14 0.63
C ASP A 228 -13.99 -23.54 0.89
N GLY A 229 -13.08 -23.70 1.86
CA GLY A 229 -12.48 -24.99 2.23
C GLY A 229 -11.46 -25.49 1.20
N MET A 230 -11.05 -24.65 0.26
CA MET A 230 -9.98 -24.94 -0.67
C MET A 230 -8.64 -24.64 0.02
N VAL A 231 -7.93 -25.69 0.40
CA VAL A 231 -6.53 -25.56 0.79
C VAL A 231 -5.75 -25.28 -0.50
N LEU A 232 -5.21 -24.07 -0.65
CA LEU A 232 -4.20 -23.79 -1.64
C LEU A 232 -2.96 -24.63 -1.29
N THR A 233 -2.88 -25.84 -1.84
CA THR A 233 -1.67 -26.65 -1.78
C THR A 233 -0.64 -25.87 -2.61
N ASP A 234 0.43 -25.46 -1.99
CA ASP A 234 1.56 -24.84 -2.67
C ASP A 234 2.10 -25.82 -3.72
N LEU A 235 1.73 -25.61 -4.98
CA LEU A 235 2.17 -26.41 -6.12
C LEU A 235 3.67 -26.20 -6.45
N LEU A 236 4.39 -25.47 -5.60
CA LEU A 236 5.81 -25.18 -5.76
C LEU A 236 6.75 -26.10 -4.96
N GLU A 237 6.19 -27.06 -4.17
CA GLU A 237 6.99 -28.10 -3.53
C GLU A 237 6.84 -29.45 -4.28
N GLY A 238 7.33 -29.55 -5.50
CA GLY A 238 7.26 -30.84 -6.16
C GLY A 238 7.76 -30.83 -7.59
N ASP A 239 9.01 -30.52 -7.83
CA ASP A 239 9.71 -30.98 -9.02
C ASP A 239 11.24 -30.90 -8.81
N ASP A 240 11.75 -31.59 -7.79
CA ASP A 240 13.15 -31.95 -7.67
C ASP A 240 13.27 -33.47 -7.58
N ASP A 241 12.78 -34.19 -8.58
CA ASP A 241 13.12 -35.62 -8.80
C ASP A 241 13.07 -35.91 -10.31
N TYR A 242 14.00 -35.34 -11.07
CA TYR A 242 14.45 -35.97 -12.27
C TYR A 242 15.77 -36.70 -11.93
N GLU A 243 15.63 -37.96 -11.51
CA GLU A 243 16.75 -38.90 -11.56
C GLU A 243 17.21 -39.06 -13.01
N ASP A 244 18.46 -38.71 -13.23
CA ASP A 244 19.26 -39.05 -14.40
C ASP A 244 19.36 -40.58 -14.47
N ASP A 245 18.55 -41.22 -15.29
CA ASP A 245 18.86 -42.57 -15.78
C ASP A 245 19.66 -42.43 -17.08
N GLU A 246 20.98 -42.38 -16.92
CA GLU A 246 21.93 -42.77 -17.96
C GLU A 246 21.83 -44.29 -18.14
N ASP A 247 21.27 -44.74 -19.25
CA ASP A 247 21.51 -46.08 -19.77
C ASP A 247 22.14 -45.99 -21.15
N ASP A 248 23.43 -46.28 -21.17
CA ASP A 248 24.22 -46.73 -22.29
C ASP A 248 23.53 -47.94 -22.95
N GLU A 249 23.46 -47.94 -24.26
CA GLU A 249 23.74 -49.18 -25.02
C GLU A 249 24.00 -48.84 -26.49
N ASP A 250 25.15 -49.35 -26.88
CA ASP A 250 25.76 -49.51 -28.20
C ASP A 250 24.86 -50.24 -29.16
N ASP A 251 25.03 -50.02 -30.43
CA ASP A 251 25.41 -50.95 -31.50
C ASP A 251 24.86 -50.59 -32.87
N GLU A 252 25.84 -50.35 -33.73
CA GLU A 252 26.14 -50.96 -35.03
C GLU A 252 25.14 -50.83 -36.22
N ASP A 253 25.77 -50.31 -37.25
CA ASP A 253 25.77 -50.71 -38.64
C ASP A 253 24.42 -50.89 -39.41
N ASP A 254 24.28 -50.17 -40.48
CA ASP A 254 24.49 -50.71 -41.83
C ASP A 254 24.16 -49.66 -42.90
N GLU A 255 25.03 -49.75 -43.90
CA GLU A 255 25.01 -49.11 -45.21
C GLU A 255 23.71 -49.43 -46.00
N ASP A 256 23.31 -48.55 -46.84
CA ASP A 256 23.20 -48.76 -48.30
C ASP A 256 22.43 -47.62 -49.01
N ASP A 257 23.14 -47.09 -49.97
CA ASP A 257 22.82 -46.65 -51.33
C ASP A 257 21.35 -46.51 -51.77
N ASP A 258 21.08 -45.46 -52.43
CA ASP A 258 20.73 -45.33 -53.86
C ASP A 258 19.96 -44.05 -54.17
N ASP A 259 20.62 -43.26 -54.99
CA ASP A 259 20.18 -42.55 -56.24
C ASP A 259 18.70 -42.43 -56.53
N TYR A 260 18.34 -41.28 -56.98
CA TYR A 260 17.78 -40.87 -58.30
C TYR A 260 17.14 -39.46 -58.18
N GLU A 261 17.81 -38.55 -58.82
CA GLU A 261 17.47 -37.70 -59.99
C GLU A 261 16.01 -37.23 -60.15
N ASP A 262 15.96 -35.95 -60.31
CA ASP A 262 15.40 -35.12 -61.41
C ASP A 262 13.90 -34.79 -61.44
N ASP A 263 13.78 -33.57 -61.83
CA ASP A 263 12.89 -32.83 -62.75
C ASP A 263 11.72 -32.01 -62.16
N GLU A 264 11.93 -30.74 -62.38
CA GLU A 264 11.16 -29.70 -63.10
C GLU A 264 9.60 -29.79 -63.07
N ASP A 265 8.97 -28.76 -62.48
CA ASP A 265 8.30 -27.64 -63.21
C ASP A 265 7.87 -26.57 -62.20
#